data_c66268782d607e87942f1806d7aedc45
#
_entry.id   c66268782d607e87942f1806d7aedc45
#
_cell.length_a   1.000
_cell.length_b   1.000
_cell.length_c   1.000
_cell.angle_alpha   90.00
_cell.angle_beta   90.00
_cell.angle_gamma   90.00
#
_symmetry.space_group_name_H-M   'P 1'
#
loop_
_entity.id
_entity.type
_entity.pdbx_description
1 polymer ?
#
loop_
_entity_poly.entity_id
_entity_poly.type
_entity_poly.pdbx_seq_one_letter_code
_entity_poly.pdbx_strand_id
1 'polypeptide(L)'
;MNDQARGLLLVTSGIVVLSFDGLLVRLAQADGWSIVFWRGLLMFLALGVFSLTARSRASLKAQPLISAGSALLLALISIFFVLAVIHTTVANVVVVLSTAPLFAALFTRFFLREHVGLHTWLAIGVAALGIMVVFAGAFTPMDLAGNGYALLSSAAVGANLTLLRRHPAIERMPLIALGGLAAALIAWPKAQPFGLDATSYWALAVMGLVQMPLATLLINNATRYLPSAEVALFYLLESVLGTLWVWYFLQETPASATLYGGALVIATLVVHASLTLRPRAALPA
;
A
#
# COMPACT_ATOMS: atom_id res chain seq x y z
N MET A 1 -8.13 -12.15 21.75
CA MET A 1 -7.04 -11.53 20.97
C MET A 1 -7.09 -10.03 21.28
N ASN A 2 -6.00 -9.42 21.73
CA ASN A 2 -5.97 -8.00 22.03
C ASN A 2 -6.01 -7.17 20.74
N ASP A 3 -6.31 -5.87 20.82
CA ASP A 3 -6.47 -5.00 19.66
C ASP A 3 -5.18 -4.87 18.83
N GLN A 4 -4.02 -4.84 19.49
CA GLN A 4 -2.73 -4.84 18.79
C GLN A 4 -2.52 -6.09 17.94
N ALA A 5 -2.79 -7.29 18.48
CA ALA A 5 -2.65 -8.53 17.74
C ALA A 5 -3.62 -8.59 16.54
N ARG A 6 -4.84 -8.02 16.69
CA ARG A 6 -5.78 -7.86 15.55
C ARG A 6 -5.22 -6.95 14.48
N GLY A 7 -4.67 -5.81 14.86
CA GLY A 7 -4.07 -4.85 13.94
C GLY A 7 -2.90 -5.46 13.17
N LEU A 8 -2.00 -6.16 13.88
CA LEU A 8 -0.85 -6.84 13.27
C LEU A 8 -1.28 -7.95 12.29
N LEU A 9 -2.26 -8.77 12.67
CA LEU A 9 -2.78 -9.81 11.79
C LEU A 9 -3.39 -9.20 10.52
N LEU A 10 -4.20 -8.15 10.65
CA LEU A 10 -4.82 -7.48 9.52
C LEU A 10 -3.79 -6.90 8.56
N VAL A 11 -2.80 -6.15 9.08
CA VAL A 11 -1.80 -5.53 8.21
C VAL A 11 -0.90 -6.56 7.56
N THR A 12 -0.44 -7.58 8.30
CA THR A 12 0.41 -8.64 7.75
C THR A 12 -0.31 -9.40 6.64
N SER A 13 -1.55 -9.85 6.90
CA SER A 13 -2.35 -10.54 5.88
C SER A 13 -2.62 -9.65 4.66
N GLY A 14 -2.93 -8.37 4.89
CA GLY A 14 -3.15 -7.41 3.81
C GLY A 14 -1.91 -7.20 2.95
N ILE A 15 -0.74 -7.07 3.56
CA ILE A 15 0.54 -6.89 2.84
C ILE A 15 0.96 -8.16 2.10
N VAL A 16 0.75 -9.35 2.66
CA VAL A 16 0.98 -10.60 1.94
C VAL A 16 0.14 -10.66 0.66
N VAL A 17 -1.14 -10.28 0.73
CA VAL A 17 -1.99 -10.21 -0.47
C VAL A 17 -1.53 -9.09 -1.40
N LEU A 18 -1.15 -7.92 -0.87
CA LEU A 18 -0.68 -6.79 -1.66
C LEU A 18 0.62 -7.11 -2.41
N SER A 19 1.51 -7.92 -1.83
CA SER A 19 2.81 -8.22 -2.41
C SER A 19 2.79 -8.88 -3.80
N PHE A 20 1.64 -9.43 -4.20
CA PHE A 20 1.43 -9.93 -5.58
C PHE A 20 1.18 -8.82 -6.60
N ASP A 21 1.02 -7.56 -6.18
CA ASP A 21 0.61 -6.45 -7.06
C ASP A 21 1.59 -6.22 -8.20
N GLY A 22 2.88 -6.11 -7.91
CA GLY A 22 3.94 -5.94 -8.92
C GLY A 22 3.98 -7.09 -9.93
N LEU A 23 3.81 -8.33 -9.49
CA LEU A 23 3.73 -9.50 -10.36
C LEU A 23 2.50 -9.42 -11.29
N LEU A 24 1.33 -9.10 -10.74
CA LEU A 24 0.10 -9.01 -11.53
C LEU A 24 0.14 -7.85 -12.55
N VAL A 25 0.73 -6.71 -12.18
CA VAL A 25 0.96 -5.59 -13.12
C VAL A 25 1.85 -6.04 -14.29
N ARG A 26 2.92 -6.81 -14.03
CA ARG A 26 3.79 -7.36 -15.07
C ARG A 26 3.07 -8.38 -15.96
N LEU A 27 2.26 -9.26 -15.36
CA LEU A 27 1.49 -10.27 -16.10
C LEU A 27 0.36 -9.65 -16.95
N ALA A 28 -0.14 -8.48 -16.56
CA ALA A 28 -1.20 -7.79 -17.29
C ALA A 28 -0.76 -7.32 -18.69
N GLN A 29 0.54 -7.12 -18.95
CA GLN A 29 1.13 -6.77 -20.27
C GLN A 29 0.35 -5.69 -21.03
N ALA A 30 -0.26 -4.73 -20.32
CA ALA A 30 -1.07 -3.66 -20.84
C ALA A 30 -0.43 -2.30 -20.52
N ASP A 31 -0.89 -1.25 -21.21
CA ASP A 31 -0.47 0.10 -20.86
C ASP A 31 -0.97 0.51 -19.45
N GLY A 32 -0.26 1.44 -18.78
CA GLY A 32 -0.56 1.78 -17.41
C GLY A 32 -1.93 2.35 -17.17
N TRP A 33 -2.45 3.11 -18.09
CA TRP A 33 -3.76 3.72 -17.93
C TRP A 33 -4.86 2.67 -18.07
N SER A 34 -4.69 1.67 -18.93
CA SER A 34 -5.59 0.51 -19.04
C SER A 34 -5.56 -0.36 -17.80
N ILE A 35 -4.37 -0.57 -17.21
CA ILE A 35 -4.25 -1.29 -15.92
C ILE A 35 -4.98 -0.52 -14.82
N VAL A 36 -4.74 0.79 -14.67
CA VAL A 36 -5.43 1.63 -13.67
C VAL A 36 -6.93 1.61 -13.87
N PHE A 37 -7.39 1.72 -15.11
CA PHE A 37 -8.82 1.71 -15.46
C PHE A 37 -9.49 0.40 -15.02
N TRP A 38 -9.01 -0.74 -15.50
CA TRP A 38 -9.61 -2.03 -15.19
C TRP A 38 -9.52 -2.37 -13.69
N ARG A 39 -8.35 -2.18 -13.09
CA ARG A 39 -8.13 -2.40 -11.67
C ARG A 39 -9.09 -1.55 -10.82
N GLY A 40 -9.24 -0.27 -11.15
CA GLY A 40 -10.14 0.64 -10.44
C GLY A 40 -11.62 0.31 -10.66
N LEU A 41 -12.04 0.06 -11.90
CA LEU A 41 -13.42 -0.30 -12.23
C LEU A 41 -13.85 -1.62 -11.57
N LEU A 42 -13.02 -2.66 -11.68
CA LEU A 42 -13.32 -3.96 -11.09
C LEU A 42 -13.33 -3.91 -9.56
N MET A 43 -12.43 -3.14 -8.94
CA MET A 43 -12.46 -2.89 -7.50
C MET A 43 -13.74 -2.15 -7.07
N PHE A 44 -14.20 -1.18 -7.85
CA PHE A 44 -15.48 -0.52 -7.61
C PHE A 44 -16.65 -1.50 -7.74
N LEU A 45 -16.67 -2.35 -8.76
CA LEU A 45 -17.73 -3.35 -8.94
C LEU A 45 -17.72 -4.37 -7.81
N ALA A 46 -16.55 -4.87 -7.40
CA ALA A 46 -16.42 -5.84 -6.32
C ALA A 46 -16.91 -5.32 -4.96
N LEU A 47 -16.60 -4.07 -4.62
CA LEU A 47 -16.94 -3.49 -3.32
C LEU A 47 -18.16 -2.59 -3.36
N GLY A 48 -18.51 -2.03 -4.53
CA GLY A 48 -19.62 -1.09 -4.70
C GLY A 48 -20.97 -1.70 -4.30
N VAL A 49 -21.23 -2.93 -4.70
CA VAL A 49 -22.47 -3.65 -4.35
C VAL A 49 -22.63 -3.73 -2.82
N PHE A 50 -21.56 -4.09 -2.11
CA PHE A 50 -21.57 -4.17 -0.64
C PHE A 50 -21.59 -2.79 0.04
N SER A 51 -21.22 -1.74 -0.70
CA SER A 51 -21.22 -0.35 -0.21
C SER A 51 -22.60 0.32 -0.29
N LEU A 52 -23.60 -0.32 -0.88
CA LEU A 52 -24.95 0.22 -1.00
C LEU A 52 -25.77 0.15 0.28
N THR A 53 -25.20 -0.34 1.39
CA THR A 53 -25.90 -0.45 2.67
C THR A 53 -26.26 0.93 3.24
N ALA A 54 -27.34 1.00 4.02
CA ALA A 54 -27.75 2.24 4.70
C ALA A 54 -26.63 2.79 5.59
N ARG A 55 -25.89 1.92 6.27
CA ARG A 55 -24.74 2.27 7.13
C ARG A 55 -23.62 2.92 6.34
N SER A 56 -23.23 2.35 5.19
CA SER A 56 -22.19 2.91 4.32
C SER A 56 -22.57 4.29 3.80
N ARG A 57 -23.81 4.44 3.33
CA ARG A 57 -24.33 5.73 2.87
C ARG A 57 -24.38 6.78 3.97
N ALA A 58 -24.81 6.40 5.18
CA ALA A 58 -24.79 7.28 6.34
C ALA A 58 -23.37 7.72 6.70
N SER A 59 -22.40 6.80 6.68
CA SER A 59 -20.98 7.11 6.93
C SER A 59 -20.40 8.12 5.94
N LEU A 60 -20.67 7.95 4.63
CA LEU A 60 -20.23 8.89 3.59
C LEU A 60 -20.84 10.28 3.77
N LYS A 61 -22.15 10.34 4.09
CA LYS A 61 -22.87 11.60 4.30
C LYS A 61 -22.45 12.33 5.58
N ALA A 62 -22.06 11.60 6.63
CA ALA A 62 -21.64 12.17 7.89
C ALA A 62 -20.31 12.94 7.78
N GLN A 63 -19.40 12.50 6.88
CA GLN A 63 -18.07 13.11 6.70
C GLN A 63 -17.70 13.18 5.21
N PRO A 64 -18.40 13.98 4.39
CA PRO A 64 -18.27 13.95 2.93
C PRO A 64 -16.87 14.37 2.45
N LEU A 65 -16.26 15.40 3.04
CA LEU A 65 -14.93 15.87 2.67
C LEU A 65 -13.84 14.83 3.01
N ILE A 66 -13.96 14.17 4.16
CA ILE A 66 -13.00 13.13 4.56
C ILE A 66 -13.14 11.91 3.64
N SER A 67 -14.39 11.56 3.31
CA SER A 67 -14.67 10.46 2.40
C SER A 67 -14.12 10.72 1.00
N ALA A 68 -14.35 11.92 0.45
CA ALA A 68 -13.82 12.33 -0.84
C ALA A 68 -12.28 12.40 -0.82
N GLY A 69 -11.69 12.94 0.24
CA GLY A 69 -10.24 13.01 0.42
C GLY A 69 -9.58 11.63 0.46
N SER A 70 -10.13 10.70 1.24
CA SER A 70 -9.62 9.32 1.27
C SER A 70 -9.79 8.59 -0.07
N ALA A 71 -10.95 8.73 -0.72
CA ALA A 71 -11.17 8.14 -2.05
C ALA A 71 -10.19 8.69 -3.09
N LEU A 72 -9.93 10.00 -3.07
CA LEU A 72 -8.95 10.62 -3.96
C LEU A 72 -7.52 10.11 -3.66
N LEU A 73 -7.13 10.03 -2.39
CA LEU A 73 -5.82 9.49 -2.00
C LEU A 73 -5.65 8.04 -2.47
N LEU A 74 -6.69 7.20 -2.30
CA LEU A 74 -6.68 5.82 -2.79
C LEU A 74 -6.56 5.73 -4.32
N ALA A 75 -7.24 6.62 -5.05
CA ALA A 75 -7.10 6.73 -6.50
C ALA A 75 -5.66 7.13 -6.89
N LEU A 76 -5.09 8.14 -6.23
CA LEU A 76 -3.73 8.61 -6.50
C LEU A 76 -2.68 7.55 -6.17
N ILE A 77 -2.83 6.79 -5.07
CA ILE A 77 -1.98 5.65 -4.73
C ILE A 77 -1.96 4.66 -5.90
N SER A 78 -3.14 4.27 -6.39
CA SER A 78 -3.26 3.32 -7.48
C SER A 78 -2.65 3.82 -8.78
N ILE A 79 -2.94 5.06 -9.17
CA ILE A 79 -2.44 5.69 -10.41
C ILE A 79 -0.91 5.79 -10.35
N PHE A 80 -0.39 6.41 -9.30
CA PHE A 80 1.06 6.65 -9.19
C PHE A 80 1.86 5.35 -9.04
N PHE A 81 1.32 4.35 -8.34
CA PHE A 81 1.97 3.04 -8.25
C PHE A 81 2.12 2.38 -9.64
N VAL A 82 1.02 2.28 -10.39
CA VAL A 82 1.05 1.64 -11.72
C VAL A 82 1.95 2.42 -12.67
N LEU A 83 1.84 3.75 -12.69
CA LEU A 83 2.73 4.59 -13.51
C LEU A 83 4.20 4.43 -13.11
N ALA A 84 4.50 4.31 -11.82
CA ALA A 84 5.85 4.03 -11.35
C ALA A 84 6.38 2.70 -11.91
N VAL A 85 5.62 1.61 -11.75
CA VAL A 85 6.03 0.25 -12.22
C VAL A 85 6.26 0.21 -13.73
N ILE A 86 5.54 1.02 -14.51
CA ILE A 86 5.71 1.07 -15.96
C ILE A 86 6.93 1.90 -16.37
N HIS A 87 7.24 2.98 -15.64
CA HIS A 87 8.34 3.87 -15.99
C HIS A 87 9.68 3.47 -15.39
N THR A 88 9.71 2.56 -14.40
CA THR A 88 10.96 2.06 -13.81
C THR A 88 10.84 0.59 -13.42
N THR A 89 11.90 0.01 -12.85
CA THR A 89 11.86 -1.37 -12.37
C THR A 89 10.97 -1.49 -11.12
N VAL A 90 10.31 -2.64 -10.95
CA VAL A 90 9.53 -2.94 -9.72
C VAL A 90 10.41 -2.73 -8.49
N ALA A 91 11.66 -3.12 -8.61
CA ALA A 91 12.69 -2.93 -7.60
C ALA A 91 12.81 -1.45 -7.16
N ASN A 92 13.02 -0.51 -8.08
CA ASN A 92 13.10 0.91 -7.77
C ASN A 92 11.81 1.44 -7.13
N VAL A 93 10.65 1.02 -7.64
CA VAL A 93 9.35 1.44 -7.10
C VAL A 93 9.22 1.07 -5.63
N VAL A 94 9.48 -0.21 -5.27
CA VAL A 94 9.32 -0.66 -3.87
C VAL A 94 10.35 -0.04 -2.93
N VAL A 95 11.54 0.35 -3.43
CA VAL A 95 12.51 1.17 -2.65
C VAL A 95 11.91 2.50 -2.27
N VAL A 96 11.42 3.22 -3.27
CA VAL A 96 10.88 4.56 -3.04
C VAL A 96 9.62 4.47 -2.19
N LEU A 97 8.78 3.45 -2.39
CA LEU A 97 7.61 3.18 -1.55
C LEU A 97 7.96 2.92 -0.08
N SER A 98 9.17 2.44 0.19
CA SER A 98 9.64 2.27 1.57
C SER A 98 9.78 3.57 2.35
N THR A 99 9.65 4.72 1.69
CA THR A 99 9.54 6.02 2.36
C THR A 99 8.13 6.28 2.94
N ALA A 100 7.12 5.45 2.66
CA ALA A 100 5.76 5.61 3.18
C ALA A 100 5.68 5.71 4.72
N PRO A 101 6.45 4.94 5.50
CA PRO A 101 6.49 5.11 6.95
C PRO A 101 6.99 6.49 7.40
N LEU A 102 7.95 7.07 6.67
CA LEU A 102 8.43 8.43 6.94
C LEU A 102 7.30 9.46 6.74
N PHE A 103 6.59 9.39 5.62
CA PHE A 103 5.43 10.26 5.38
C PHE A 103 4.33 10.04 6.42
N ALA A 104 3.99 8.79 6.75
CA ALA A 104 3.00 8.49 7.78
C ALA A 104 3.40 9.04 9.15
N ALA A 105 4.68 8.92 9.55
CA ALA A 105 5.19 9.47 10.81
C ALA A 105 5.16 11.02 10.81
N LEU A 106 5.58 11.65 9.72
CA LEU A 106 5.51 13.10 9.56
C LEU A 106 4.07 13.60 9.63
N PHE A 107 3.16 13.02 8.87
CA PHE A 107 1.74 13.42 8.89
C PHE A 107 1.08 13.16 10.24
N THR A 108 1.38 12.03 10.91
CA THR A 108 0.92 11.76 12.26
C THR A 108 1.42 12.83 13.23
N ARG A 109 2.70 13.18 13.18
CA ARG A 109 3.30 14.22 14.05
C ARG A 109 2.66 15.59 13.82
N PHE A 110 2.46 16.01 12.56
CA PHE A 110 1.98 17.34 12.23
C PHE A 110 0.45 17.48 12.33
N PHE A 111 -0.32 16.49 11.81
CA PHE A 111 -1.77 16.61 11.72
C PHE A 111 -2.52 16.01 12.90
N LEU A 112 -2.02 14.90 13.49
CA LEU A 112 -2.63 14.28 14.66
C LEU A 112 -2.03 14.78 15.97
N ARG A 113 -0.82 15.39 15.92
CA ARG A 113 -0.03 15.75 17.09
C ARG A 113 0.26 14.57 18.03
N GLU A 114 0.14 13.35 17.54
CA GLU A 114 0.50 12.13 18.28
C GLU A 114 2.02 12.01 18.39
N HIS A 115 2.49 11.48 19.50
CA HIS A 115 3.91 11.23 19.70
C HIS A 115 4.30 9.92 18.99
N VAL A 116 5.17 10.00 18.00
CA VAL A 116 5.76 8.82 17.36
C VAL A 116 6.95 8.38 18.20
N GLY A 117 6.90 7.17 18.76
CA GLY A 117 7.94 6.65 19.64
C GLY A 117 9.31 6.52 18.97
N LEU A 118 10.37 6.70 19.73
CA LEU A 118 11.75 6.59 19.21
C LEU A 118 12.01 5.23 18.56
N HIS A 119 11.45 4.15 19.12
CA HIS A 119 11.58 2.80 18.55
C HIS A 119 11.01 2.69 17.13
N THR A 120 9.92 3.41 16.84
CA THR A 120 9.33 3.48 15.49
C THR A 120 10.25 4.26 14.54
N TRP A 121 10.83 5.39 14.96
CA TRP A 121 11.80 6.13 14.18
C TRP A 121 13.07 5.32 13.87
N LEU A 122 13.57 4.59 14.86
CA LEU A 122 14.71 3.69 14.69
C LEU A 122 14.37 2.56 13.71
N ALA A 123 13.19 1.94 13.83
CA ALA A 123 12.75 0.90 12.90
C ALA A 123 12.62 1.43 11.46
N ILE A 124 12.08 2.63 11.27
CA ILE A 124 12.01 3.31 9.96
C ILE A 124 13.43 3.51 9.39
N GLY A 125 14.36 4.02 10.20
CA GLY A 125 15.74 4.28 9.78
C GLY A 125 16.48 3.00 9.38
N VAL A 126 16.42 1.96 10.21
CA VAL A 126 17.09 0.67 9.93
C VAL A 126 16.46 -0.02 8.71
N ALA A 127 15.14 0.00 8.58
CA ALA A 127 14.48 -0.57 7.44
C ALA A 127 14.83 0.19 6.13
N ALA A 128 14.89 1.53 6.18
CA ALA A 128 15.33 2.35 5.05
C ALA A 128 16.78 2.03 4.64
N LEU A 129 17.69 1.82 5.59
CA LEU A 129 19.06 1.34 5.30
C LEU A 129 19.04 -0.03 4.64
N GLY A 130 18.23 -0.98 5.13
CA GLY A 130 18.08 -2.30 4.52
C GLY A 130 17.65 -2.22 3.06
N ILE A 131 16.71 -1.34 2.76
CA ILE A 131 16.22 -1.12 1.41
C ILE A 131 17.27 -0.42 0.54
N MET A 132 18.03 0.57 1.06
CA MET A 132 19.15 1.16 0.33
C MET A 132 20.22 0.12 -0.02
N VAL A 133 20.48 -0.84 0.86
CA VAL A 133 21.39 -1.98 0.58
C VAL A 133 20.84 -2.86 -0.54
N VAL A 134 19.53 -3.16 -0.51
CA VAL A 134 18.87 -3.94 -1.60
C VAL A 134 19.13 -3.32 -2.96
N PHE A 135 19.20 -2.02 -3.04
CA PHE A 135 19.16 -1.29 -4.31
C PHE A 135 20.40 -0.45 -4.65
N ALA A 136 21.47 -0.59 -3.88
CA ALA A 136 22.70 0.17 -4.10
C ALA A 136 23.31 0.08 -5.53
N GLY A 137 22.73 -0.70 -6.44
CA GLY A 137 23.12 -0.77 -7.85
C GLY A 137 21.99 -0.55 -8.85
N ALA A 138 20.76 -0.21 -8.39
CA ALA A 138 19.56 -0.23 -9.23
C ALA A 138 19.06 1.15 -9.69
N PHE A 139 19.70 2.23 -9.30
CA PHE A 139 19.31 3.58 -9.72
C PHE A 139 19.98 3.99 -11.01
N THR A 140 19.22 4.17 -12.08
CA THR A 140 19.68 4.78 -13.32
C THR A 140 19.05 6.17 -13.50
N PRO A 141 19.73 7.12 -14.19
CA PRO A 141 19.17 8.45 -14.47
C PRO A 141 17.86 8.43 -15.28
N MET A 142 17.62 7.35 -16.03
CA MET A 142 16.43 7.21 -16.88
C MET A 142 15.15 6.92 -16.06
N ASP A 143 15.27 6.54 -14.79
CA ASP A 143 14.14 6.15 -13.92
C ASP A 143 13.53 7.32 -13.14
N LEU A 144 13.94 8.56 -13.43
CA LEU A 144 13.54 9.73 -12.61
C LEU A 144 12.02 9.93 -12.53
N ALA A 145 11.32 9.77 -13.64
CA ALA A 145 9.85 9.92 -13.67
C ALA A 145 9.16 8.83 -12.86
N GLY A 146 9.59 7.55 -13.02
CA GLY A 146 9.07 6.42 -12.26
C GLY A 146 9.31 6.57 -10.76
N ASN A 147 10.52 6.99 -10.37
CA ASN A 147 10.85 7.26 -8.98
C ASN A 147 10.02 8.43 -8.41
N GLY A 148 9.73 9.47 -9.21
CA GLY A 148 8.85 10.57 -8.85
C GLY A 148 7.41 10.09 -8.58
N TYR A 149 6.85 9.24 -9.44
CA TYR A 149 5.54 8.64 -9.23
C TYR A 149 5.53 7.74 -7.98
N ALA A 150 6.56 6.95 -7.76
CA ALA A 150 6.67 6.12 -6.55
C ALA A 150 6.68 6.97 -5.27
N LEU A 151 7.40 8.11 -5.28
CA LEU A 151 7.42 9.03 -4.14
C LEU A 151 6.04 9.66 -3.89
N LEU A 152 5.32 10.07 -4.94
CA LEU A 152 3.95 10.58 -4.82
C LEU A 152 2.99 9.52 -4.29
N SER A 153 3.11 8.27 -4.75
CA SER A 153 2.34 7.13 -4.22
C SER A 153 2.63 6.92 -2.75
N SER A 154 3.89 6.91 -2.36
CA SER A 154 4.36 6.77 -0.97
C SER A 154 3.78 7.86 -0.05
N ALA A 155 3.83 9.11 -0.48
CA ALA A 155 3.24 10.24 0.26
C ALA A 155 1.71 10.08 0.38
N ALA A 156 1.02 9.67 -0.69
CA ALA A 156 -0.42 9.42 -0.66
C ALA A 156 -0.80 8.26 0.28
N VAL A 157 0.00 7.18 0.33
CA VAL A 157 -0.16 6.09 1.32
C VAL A 157 -0.08 6.63 2.74
N GLY A 158 0.99 7.36 3.07
CA GLY A 158 1.16 7.96 4.40
C GLY A 158 0.01 8.88 4.77
N ALA A 159 -0.44 9.73 3.84
CA ALA A 159 -1.56 10.64 4.05
C ALA A 159 -2.88 9.89 4.28
N ASN A 160 -3.19 8.85 3.46
CA ASN A 160 -4.41 8.08 3.62
C ASN A 160 -4.45 7.31 4.95
N LEU A 161 -3.36 6.64 5.32
CA LEU A 161 -3.27 5.92 6.60
C LEU A 161 -3.47 6.87 7.79
N THR A 162 -2.86 8.07 7.74
CA THR A 162 -3.00 9.09 8.77
C THR A 162 -4.42 9.65 8.83
N LEU A 163 -5.03 9.92 7.67
CA LEU A 163 -6.42 10.37 7.59
C LEU A 163 -7.39 9.36 8.20
N LEU A 164 -7.23 8.07 7.84
CA LEU A 164 -8.07 6.99 8.35
C LEU A 164 -7.84 6.72 9.85
N ARG A 165 -6.63 6.91 10.35
CA ARG A 165 -6.33 6.81 11.78
C ARG A 165 -7.06 7.88 12.58
N ARG A 166 -7.13 9.11 12.06
CA ARG A 166 -7.88 10.21 12.67
C ARG A 166 -9.39 9.98 12.72
N HIS A 167 -9.92 9.21 11.76
CA HIS A 167 -11.35 8.96 11.59
C HIS A 167 -11.68 7.46 11.70
N PRO A 168 -11.51 6.80 12.87
CA PRO A 168 -11.64 5.35 13.01
C PRO A 168 -13.08 4.85 12.78
N ALA A 169 -14.08 5.68 13.01
CA ALA A 169 -15.51 5.34 12.84
C ALA A 169 -15.96 5.27 11.37
N ILE A 170 -15.18 5.86 10.44
CA ILE A 170 -15.59 5.89 9.02
C ILE A 170 -15.53 4.49 8.42
N GLU A 171 -16.51 4.14 7.59
CA GLU A 171 -16.55 2.85 6.90
C GLU A 171 -15.52 2.82 5.75
N ARG A 172 -14.63 1.80 5.76
CA ARG A 172 -13.51 1.69 4.81
C ARG A 172 -13.97 1.24 3.42
N MET A 173 -14.90 0.30 3.38
CA MET A 173 -15.35 -0.35 2.14
C MET A 173 -15.86 0.66 1.09
N PRO A 174 -16.78 1.60 1.39
CA PRO A 174 -17.23 2.57 0.40
C PRO A 174 -16.14 3.54 -0.04
N LEU A 175 -15.15 3.87 0.82
CA LEU A 175 -14.02 4.72 0.44
C LEU A 175 -13.15 4.04 -0.62
N ILE A 176 -12.90 2.74 -0.44
CA ILE A 176 -12.08 1.94 -1.37
C ILE A 176 -12.81 1.79 -2.70
N ALA A 177 -14.12 1.51 -2.67
CA ALA A 177 -14.94 1.45 -3.88
C ALA A 177 -14.90 2.78 -4.65
N LEU A 178 -15.13 3.90 -3.96
CA LEU A 178 -15.09 5.24 -4.57
C LEU A 178 -13.68 5.60 -5.06
N GLY A 179 -12.63 5.19 -4.36
CA GLY A 179 -11.25 5.34 -4.79
C GLY A 179 -10.97 4.59 -6.10
N GLY A 180 -11.46 3.36 -6.22
CA GLY A 180 -11.40 2.59 -7.46
C GLY A 180 -12.14 3.27 -8.62
N LEU A 181 -13.36 3.73 -8.38
CA LEU A 181 -14.13 4.48 -9.38
C LEU A 181 -13.41 5.76 -9.81
N ALA A 182 -12.89 6.53 -8.86
CA ALA A 182 -12.14 7.75 -9.16
C ALA A 182 -10.89 7.45 -9.99
N ALA A 183 -10.13 6.40 -9.67
CA ALA A 183 -8.98 5.96 -10.45
C ALA A 183 -9.38 5.58 -11.88
N ALA A 184 -10.46 4.81 -12.04
CA ALA A 184 -10.98 4.42 -13.36
C ALA A 184 -11.41 5.62 -14.19
N LEU A 185 -12.14 6.57 -13.59
CA LEU A 185 -12.59 7.79 -14.30
C LEU A 185 -11.43 8.70 -14.71
N ILE A 186 -10.40 8.83 -13.87
CA ILE A 186 -9.19 9.61 -14.19
C ILE A 186 -8.39 8.93 -15.32
N ALA A 187 -8.33 7.59 -15.31
CA ALA A 187 -7.60 6.83 -16.32
C ALA A 187 -8.32 6.75 -17.67
N TRP A 188 -9.65 6.76 -17.67
CA TRP A 188 -10.49 6.56 -18.85
C TRP A 188 -10.07 7.32 -20.13
N PRO A 189 -9.75 8.64 -20.05
CA PRO A 189 -9.41 9.40 -21.26
C PRO A 189 -8.11 8.96 -21.96
N LYS A 190 -7.24 8.21 -21.24
CA LYS A 190 -5.94 7.75 -21.74
C LYS A 190 -5.86 6.24 -21.86
N ALA A 191 -6.82 5.52 -21.29
CA ALA A 191 -6.86 4.06 -21.32
C ALA A 191 -7.27 3.53 -22.70
N GLN A 192 -6.67 2.42 -23.10
CA GLN A 192 -7.08 1.60 -24.24
C GLN A 192 -7.55 0.23 -23.70
N PRO A 193 -8.74 0.19 -23.05
CA PRO A 193 -9.13 -0.95 -22.23
C PRO A 193 -9.55 -2.19 -23.00
N PHE A 194 -9.66 -2.10 -24.32
CA PHE A 194 -10.13 -3.19 -25.17
C PHE A 194 -9.00 -3.72 -26.07
N GLY A 195 -9.15 -4.98 -26.53
CA GLY A 195 -8.17 -5.61 -27.40
C GLY A 195 -6.97 -6.22 -26.70
N LEU A 196 -7.04 -6.38 -25.36
CA LEU A 196 -6.05 -7.10 -24.58
C LEU A 196 -6.22 -8.62 -24.76
N ASP A 197 -5.15 -9.36 -24.51
CA ASP A 197 -5.20 -10.83 -24.55
C ASP A 197 -5.91 -11.42 -23.32
N ALA A 198 -6.22 -12.73 -23.36
CA ALA A 198 -6.92 -13.40 -22.27
C ALA A 198 -6.12 -13.40 -20.95
N THR A 199 -4.79 -13.52 -21.03
CA THR A 199 -3.90 -13.50 -19.85
C THR A 199 -3.94 -12.15 -19.18
N SER A 200 -3.92 -11.06 -19.94
CA SER A 200 -4.04 -9.69 -19.45
C SER A 200 -5.36 -9.48 -18.71
N TYR A 201 -6.48 -9.86 -19.34
CA TYR A 201 -7.79 -9.75 -18.67
C TYR A 201 -7.89 -10.60 -17.41
N TRP A 202 -7.30 -11.78 -17.40
CA TRP A 202 -7.25 -12.63 -16.20
C TRP A 202 -6.46 -11.97 -15.06
N ALA A 203 -5.26 -11.46 -15.36
CA ALA A 203 -4.44 -10.76 -14.37
C ALA A 203 -5.17 -9.51 -13.80
N LEU A 204 -5.81 -8.72 -14.68
CA LEU A 204 -6.59 -7.55 -14.30
C LEU A 204 -7.82 -7.93 -13.45
N ALA A 205 -8.50 -9.04 -13.78
CA ALA A 205 -9.64 -9.53 -13.02
C ALA A 205 -9.24 -9.97 -11.61
N VAL A 206 -8.17 -10.76 -11.47
CA VAL A 206 -7.64 -11.17 -10.17
C VAL A 206 -7.23 -9.94 -9.35
N MET A 207 -6.52 -9.00 -9.98
CA MET A 207 -6.08 -7.76 -9.33
C MET A 207 -7.25 -6.91 -8.84
N GLY A 208 -8.21 -6.63 -9.71
CA GLY A 208 -9.31 -5.71 -9.41
C GLY A 208 -10.44 -6.30 -8.59
N LEU A 209 -10.78 -7.59 -8.76
CA LEU A 209 -11.90 -8.21 -8.04
C LEU A 209 -11.50 -8.80 -6.68
N VAL A 210 -10.25 -9.26 -6.53
CA VAL A 210 -9.83 -10.01 -5.34
C VAL A 210 -8.66 -9.36 -4.63
N GLN A 211 -7.51 -9.25 -5.29
CA GLN A 211 -6.25 -8.88 -4.66
C GLN A 211 -6.33 -7.47 -4.04
N MET A 212 -6.65 -6.46 -4.82
CA MET A 212 -6.69 -5.07 -4.36
C MET A 212 -7.82 -4.78 -3.35
N PRO A 213 -9.07 -5.23 -3.58
CA PRO A 213 -10.12 -5.07 -2.59
C PRO A 213 -9.75 -5.67 -1.23
N LEU A 214 -9.26 -6.91 -1.23
CA LEU A 214 -8.90 -7.63 0.00
C LEU A 214 -7.72 -6.97 0.71
N ALA A 215 -6.62 -6.74 0.00
CA ALA A 215 -5.42 -6.10 0.56
C ALA A 215 -5.74 -4.73 1.17
N THR A 216 -6.42 -3.87 0.40
CA THR A 216 -6.73 -2.50 0.81
C THR A 216 -7.70 -2.47 2.00
N LEU A 217 -8.71 -3.37 2.03
CA LEU A 217 -9.61 -3.50 3.17
C LEU A 217 -8.86 -3.91 4.44
N LEU A 218 -8.00 -4.92 4.37
CA LEU A 218 -7.25 -5.41 5.52
C LEU A 218 -6.31 -4.33 6.06
N ILE A 219 -5.51 -3.70 5.20
CA ILE A 219 -4.54 -2.67 5.58
C ILE A 219 -5.24 -1.44 6.16
N ASN A 220 -6.28 -0.93 5.49
CA ASN A 220 -6.99 0.25 5.97
C ASN A 220 -7.76 -0.01 7.28
N ASN A 221 -8.24 -1.22 7.52
CA ASN A 221 -8.84 -1.57 8.81
C ASN A 221 -7.80 -1.69 9.94
N ALA A 222 -6.56 -2.04 9.64
CA ALA A 222 -5.49 -2.10 10.65
C ALA A 222 -5.25 -0.73 11.32
N THR A 223 -5.51 0.39 10.63
CA THR A 223 -5.41 1.75 11.18
C THR A 223 -6.37 2.04 12.35
N ARG A 224 -7.37 1.19 12.57
CA ARG A 224 -8.26 1.28 13.75
C ARG A 224 -7.54 0.82 15.03
N TYR A 225 -6.55 -0.03 14.89
CA TYR A 225 -5.88 -0.73 15.98
C TYR A 225 -4.42 -0.28 16.16
N LEU A 226 -3.74 0.10 15.08
CA LEU A 226 -2.34 0.48 15.05
C LEU A 226 -2.15 1.94 14.60
N PRO A 227 -1.09 2.62 15.08
CA PRO A 227 -0.66 3.91 14.55
C PRO A 227 -0.34 3.82 13.04
N SER A 228 -0.61 4.89 12.29
CA SER A 228 -0.39 4.93 10.84
C SER A 228 1.05 4.65 10.43
N ALA A 229 2.03 5.14 11.21
CA ALA A 229 3.44 4.86 10.96
C ALA A 229 3.81 3.38 11.13
N GLU A 230 3.19 2.70 12.10
CA GLU A 230 3.38 1.25 12.31
C GLU A 230 2.76 0.44 11.16
N VAL A 231 1.53 0.77 10.75
CA VAL A 231 0.90 0.14 9.58
C VAL A 231 1.75 0.34 8.33
N ALA A 232 2.30 1.54 8.13
CA ALA A 232 3.14 1.85 6.98
C ALA A 232 4.47 1.08 7.00
N LEU A 233 5.05 0.75 8.18
CA LEU A 233 6.25 -0.09 8.25
C LEU A 233 6.07 -1.46 7.60
N PHE A 234 4.86 -2.03 7.64
CA PHE A 234 4.59 -3.32 7.02
C PHE A 234 4.64 -3.29 5.50
N TYR A 235 4.54 -2.12 4.84
CA TYR A 235 4.80 -2.01 3.39
C TYR A 235 6.24 -2.39 3.01
N LEU A 236 7.17 -2.34 3.97
CA LEU A 236 8.53 -2.83 3.74
C LEU A 236 8.57 -4.36 3.51
N LEU A 237 7.62 -5.10 4.08
CA LEU A 237 7.47 -6.53 3.82
C LEU A 237 7.02 -6.80 2.38
N GLU A 238 6.21 -5.91 1.79
CA GLU A 238 5.82 -5.97 0.38
C GLU A 238 7.03 -5.97 -0.54
N SER A 239 8.04 -5.13 -0.26
CA SER A 239 9.22 -5.04 -1.11
C SER A 239 10.03 -6.34 -1.15
N VAL A 240 10.10 -7.03 -0.04
CA VAL A 240 10.77 -8.34 0.05
C VAL A 240 9.95 -9.41 -0.64
N LEU A 241 8.67 -9.53 -0.28
CA LEU A 241 7.79 -10.56 -0.84
C LEU A 241 7.55 -10.34 -2.34
N GLY A 242 7.33 -9.09 -2.78
CA GLY A 242 7.14 -8.77 -4.19
C GLY A 242 8.35 -9.18 -5.04
N THR A 243 9.57 -8.94 -4.56
CA THR A 243 10.79 -9.38 -5.22
C THR A 243 10.87 -10.91 -5.27
N LEU A 244 10.49 -11.60 -4.19
CA LEU A 244 10.49 -13.08 -4.14
C LEU A 244 9.47 -13.68 -5.12
N TRP A 245 8.27 -13.08 -5.27
CA TRP A 245 7.29 -13.56 -6.25
C TRP A 245 7.77 -13.40 -7.69
N VAL A 246 8.36 -12.25 -8.03
CA VAL A 246 8.93 -12.01 -9.36
C VAL A 246 10.05 -13.01 -9.66
N TRP A 247 10.91 -13.29 -8.68
CA TRP A 247 11.92 -14.33 -8.82
C TRP A 247 11.32 -15.71 -9.05
N TYR A 248 10.34 -16.11 -8.24
CA TYR A 248 9.76 -17.45 -8.32
C TYR A 248 8.96 -17.67 -9.61
N PHE A 249 8.12 -16.71 -10.00
CA PHE A 249 7.21 -16.87 -11.15
C PHE A 249 7.82 -16.44 -12.48
N LEU A 250 8.65 -15.40 -12.50
CA LEU A 250 9.28 -14.88 -13.70
C LEU A 250 10.74 -15.31 -13.86
N GLN A 251 11.27 -16.09 -12.91
CA GLN A 251 12.66 -16.59 -12.91
C GLN A 251 13.73 -15.49 -12.93
N GLU A 252 13.36 -14.27 -12.53
CA GLU A 252 14.30 -13.17 -12.36
C GLU A 252 15.05 -13.37 -11.03
N THR A 253 16.35 -13.73 -11.10
CA THR A 253 17.16 -13.96 -9.89
C THR A 253 17.41 -12.66 -9.15
N PRO A 254 17.04 -12.55 -7.85
CA PRO A 254 17.33 -11.35 -7.07
C PRO A 254 18.84 -11.21 -6.85
N ALA A 255 19.33 -9.98 -6.88
CA ALA A 255 20.71 -9.70 -6.53
C ALA A 255 21.01 -10.10 -5.07
N SER A 256 22.25 -10.49 -4.77
CA SER A 256 22.67 -10.82 -3.40
C SER A 256 22.38 -9.66 -2.40
N ALA A 257 22.53 -8.42 -2.84
CA ALA A 257 22.14 -7.24 -2.07
C ALA A 257 20.66 -7.28 -1.65
N THR A 258 19.74 -7.73 -2.53
CA THR A 258 18.31 -7.88 -2.22
C THR A 258 18.08 -8.88 -1.09
N LEU A 259 18.83 -9.99 -1.06
CA LEU A 259 18.72 -10.99 0.00
C LEU A 259 19.19 -10.43 1.36
N TYR A 260 20.32 -9.74 1.40
CA TYR A 260 20.83 -9.17 2.65
C TYR A 260 19.96 -8.01 3.16
N GLY A 261 19.58 -7.09 2.29
CA GLY A 261 18.72 -5.97 2.66
C GLY A 261 17.32 -6.43 3.06
N GLY A 262 16.76 -7.41 2.33
CA GLY A 262 15.49 -8.04 2.67
C GLY A 262 15.50 -8.74 4.02
N ALA A 263 16.55 -9.48 4.34
CA ALA A 263 16.73 -10.09 5.67
C ALA A 263 16.76 -9.04 6.78
N LEU A 264 17.47 -7.91 6.56
CA LEU A 264 17.52 -6.80 7.52
C LEU A 264 16.14 -6.17 7.73
N VAL A 265 15.36 -5.98 6.65
CA VAL A 265 13.98 -5.47 6.73
C VAL A 265 13.10 -6.40 7.55
N ILE A 266 13.10 -7.71 7.25
CA ILE A 266 12.30 -8.70 7.99
C ILE A 266 12.70 -8.73 9.47
N ALA A 267 13.99 -8.78 9.78
CA ALA A 267 14.47 -8.76 11.15
C ALA A 267 14.00 -7.50 11.90
N THR A 268 14.08 -6.33 11.24
CA THR A 268 13.60 -5.06 11.82
C THR A 268 12.11 -5.11 12.14
N LEU A 269 11.28 -5.64 11.22
CA LEU A 269 9.83 -5.76 11.43
C LEU A 269 9.49 -6.74 12.56
N VAL A 270 10.18 -7.88 12.64
CA VAL A 270 9.99 -8.86 13.71
C VAL A 270 10.34 -8.26 15.08
N VAL A 271 11.48 -7.58 15.17
CA VAL A 271 11.88 -6.87 16.40
C VAL A 271 10.88 -5.78 16.76
N HIS A 272 10.48 -4.95 15.81
CA HIS A 272 9.50 -3.89 16.05
C HIS A 272 8.15 -4.46 16.52
N ALA A 273 7.62 -5.49 15.85
CA ALA A 273 6.38 -6.15 16.25
C ALA A 273 6.49 -6.76 17.65
N SER A 274 7.61 -7.40 17.99
CA SER A 274 7.83 -7.98 19.31
C SER A 274 7.89 -6.92 20.44
N LEU A 275 8.47 -5.75 20.15
CA LEU A 275 8.50 -4.62 21.11
C LEU A 275 7.11 -3.99 21.29
N THR A 276 6.34 -3.90 20.20
CA THR A 276 4.98 -3.35 20.21
C THR A 276 4.00 -4.26 20.95
N LEU A 277 4.17 -5.58 20.86
CA LEU A 277 3.32 -6.58 21.54
C LEU A 277 3.63 -6.76 23.03
N ARG A 278 4.75 -6.24 23.55
CA ARG A 278 5.04 -6.33 24.98
C ARG A 278 3.95 -5.57 25.76
N PRO A 279 3.30 -6.22 26.76
CA PRO A 279 2.37 -5.50 27.64
C PRO A 279 3.13 -4.32 28.26
N ARG A 280 2.60 -3.11 28.11
CA ARG A 280 3.10 -1.99 28.92
C ARG A 280 2.94 -2.42 30.36
N ALA A 281 4.08 -2.61 31.08
CA ALA A 281 4.06 -2.84 32.49
C ALA A 281 3.19 -1.73 33.10
N ALA A 282 2.12 -2.14 33.83
CA ALA A 282 1.32 -1.19 34.57
C ALA A 282 2.29 -0.40 35.47
N LEU A 283 2.35 0.91 35.31
CA LEU A 283 3.07 1.76 36.22
C LEU A 283 2.47 1.48 37.62
N PRO A 284 3.30 1.20 38.63
CA PRO A 284 2.79 1.08 39.97
C PRO A 284 2.11 2.41 40.36
N ALA A 285 0.90 2.28 40.94
CA ALA A 285 0.06 3.38 41.38
C ALA A 285 0.71 4.22 42.45
#